data_fac18859483f240e6de30e6cd42e4ed4
#
_entry.id   fac18859483f240e6de30e6cd42e4ed4
#
_cell.length_a   1.000
_cell.length_b   1.000
_cell.length_c   1.000
_cell.angle_alpha   90.00
_cell.angle_beta   90.00
_cell.angle_gamma   90.00
#
_symmetry.space_group_name_H-M   'P 1'
#
loop_
_entity.id
_entity.type
_entity.pdbx_description
1 polymer ?
#
loop_
_entity_poly.entity_id
_entity_poly.type
_entity_poly.pdbx_seq_one_letter_code
_entity_poly.pdbx_strand_id
1 'polypeptide(L)'
;MPNLELYPSQIEALKKMHNGCVLVGGTGSGKSRTSLAYMYLNELKGTLQINREGKWSPPKIKKDLYIITTARKRDSHDWDKEMLPFRLSTDISLSEGKIKVVVDSWNCIQKYVNVYGALFIFDEQKTTSGKKWSKAFIKIAKKNRWIMLSATPADNYNDLVSLFIANGYFKNKTEFNMRHVVFKPYMKYPVVDHYIGTGTLNYYRRQMYVIMDSQRKIHRESQIIRCNYSKENYKIIWKKRWNYFDNEPIEESGKLCYLLRRVVNEDEDRINHLIDILKEHPTAIIFYNYSPELELLRETFSKIHYKFTEWNGEKHEEVPQGNKWVYLCQYNSCSEAWNCITTNTMIFYSLNYSYKTTVQAAGRIDRSNSPYDILYYYYLSSYSPIDLAIQKALHEKRNFNERSFATE
;
A
#
# COMPACT_ATOMS: atom_id res chain seq x y z
N MET A 1 21.77 20.44 19.59
CA MET A 1 21.96 19.72 18.31
C MET A 1 20.81 18.79 18.09
N PRO A 2 20.33 18.57 16.87
CA PRO A 2 19.18 17.67 16.65
C PRO A 2 19.58 16.23 17.00
N ASN A 3 18.96 15.70 18.04
CA ASN A 3 19.04 14.30 18.39
C ASN A 3 18.06 13.53 17.50
N LEU A 4 18.54 12.55 16.76
CA LEU A 4 17.70 11.68 15.95
C LEU A 4 17.26 10.48 16.80
N GLU A 5 16.00 10.42 17.12
CA GLU A 5 15.43 9.26 17.80
C GLU A 5 15.08 8.17 16.80
N LEU A 6 15.71 7.01 16.96
CA LEU A 6 15.45 5.80 16.17
C LEU A 6 15.09 4.64 17.08
N TYR A 7 14.10 3.88 16.66
CA TYR A 7 13.77 2.61 17.33
C TYR A 7 14.87 1.56 17.10
N PRO A 8 15.05 0.59 18.02
CA PRO A 8 16.02 -0.48 17.85
C PRO A 8 15.90 -1.23 16.52
N SER A 9 14.67 -1.47 16.00
CA SER A 9 14.47 -2.09 14.69
C SER A 9 15.00 -1.26 13.52
N GLN A 10 14.94 0.08 13.63
CA GLN A 10 15.52 0.99 12.64
C GLN A 10 17.04 0.96 12.67
N ILE A 11 17.63 0.92 13.87
CA ILE A 11 19.09 0.81 14.06
C ILE A 11 19.60 -0.52 13.49
N GLU A 12 18.92 -1.63 13.76
CA GLU A 12 19.28 -2.94 13.20
C GLU A 12 19.13 -2.98 11.67
N ALA A 13 18.08 -2.34 11.13
CA ALA A 13 17.93 -2.20 9.70
C ALA A 13 19.06 -1.40 9.06
N LEU A 14 19.48 -0.27 9.67
CA LEU A 14 20.59 0.56 9.19
C LEU A 14 21.88 -0.23 9.04
N LYS A 15 22.19 -1.15 9.97
CA LYS A 15 23.39 -2.01 9.90
C LYS A 15 23.37 -2.96 8.70
N LYS A 16 22.18 -3.36 8.24
CA LYS A 16 21.97 -4.32 7.15
C LYS A 16 21.75 -3.65 5.81
N MET A 17 21.41 -2.36 5.79
CA MET A 17 21.12 -1.63 4.54
C MET A 17 22.37 -1.48 3.67
N HIS A 18 22.17 -1.63 2.38
CA HIS A 18 23.18 -1.53 1.35
C HIS A 18 22.59 -0.99 0.04
N ASN A 19 23.45 -0.60 -0.90
CA ASN A 19 23.00 -0.18 -2.22
C ASN A 19 22.18 -1.28 -2.90
N GLY A 20 21.03 -0.94 -3.46
CA GLY A 20 20.14 -1.89 -4.14
C GLY A 20 19.17 -2.63 -3.20
N CYS A 21 19.20 -2.36 -1.89
CA CYS A 21 18.28 -3.00 -0.95
C CYS A 21 16.86 -2.43 -1.02
N VAL A 22 15.92 -3.25 -0.63
CA VAL A 22 14.53 -2.88 -0.38
C VAL A 22 14.29 -2.90 1.12
N LEU A 23 14.08 -1.75 1.74
CA LEU A 23 13.70 -1.63 3.13
C LEU A 23 12.22 -1.96 3.29
N VAL A 24 11.95 -3.10 3.89
CA VAL A 24 10.61 -3.64 4.10
C VAL A 24 10.16 -3.37 5.53
N GLY A 25 9.03 -2.74 5.69
CA GLY A 25 8.44 -2.48 7.01
C GLY A 25 7.00 -2.00 6.89
N GLY A 26 6.18 -2.26 7.89
CA GLY A 26 4.78 -1.84 7.91
C GLY A 26 4.61 -0.32 7.69
N THR A 27 3.39 0.10 7.42
CA THR A 27 3.06 1.54 7.39
C THR A 27 3.33 2.15 8.78
N GLY A 28 3.95 3.33 8.81
CA GLY A 28 4.31 3.98 10.08
C GLY A 28 5.56 3.44 10.80
N SER A 29 6.25 2.44 10.25
CA SER A 29 7.49 1.91 10.86
C SER A 29 8.70 2.86 10.79
N GLY A 30 8.56 4.04 10.18
CA GLY A 30 9.63 5.02 10.07
C GLY A 30 10.65 4.74 8.96
N LYS A 31 10.23 4.02 7.88
CA LYS A 31 11.09 3.73 6.72
C LYS A 31 11.72 4.98 6.10
N SER A 32 10.97 6.07 5.98
CA SER A 32 11.46 7.34 5.42
C SER A 32 12.62 7.88 6.23
N ARG A 33 12.48 7.93 7.55
CA ARG A 33 13.55 8.38 8.47
C ARG A 33 14.76 7.48 8.43
N THR A 34 14.55 6.16 8.45
CA THR A 34 15.64 5.16 8.36
C THR A 34 16.39 5.27 7.05
N SER A 35 15.68 5.50 5.93
CA SER A 35 16.29 5.67 4.62
C SER A 35 17.17 6.92 4.51
N LEU A 36 16.71 8.04 5.09
CA LEU A 36 17.50 9.27 5.17
C LEU A 36 18.72 9.08 6.06
N ALA A 37 18.58 8.39 7.20
CA ALA A 37 19.72 8.05 8.07
C ALA A 37 20.77 7.21 7.33
N TYR A 38 20.33 6.20 6.56
CA TYR A 38 21.23 5.41 5.72
C TYR A 38 21.95 6.28 4.69
N MET A 39 21.25 7.14 3.95
CA MET A 39 21.88 8.02 2.97
C MET A 39 22.88 8.96 3.60
N TYR A 40 22.53 9.56 4.74
CA TYR A 40 23.39 10.50 5.45
C TYR A 40 24.67 9.85 5.97
N LEU A 41 24.54 8.71 6.66
CA LEU A 41 25.67 8.01 7.30
C LEU A 41 26.53 7.25 6.27
N ASN A 42 25.89 6.46 5.42
CA ASN A 42 26.59 5.48 4.59
C ASN A 42 27.02 6.05 3.24
N GLU A 43 26.24 6.93 2.65
CA GLU A 43 26.50 7.44 1.32
C GLU A 43 27.14 8.83 1.32
N LEU A 44 26.68 9.73 2.18
CA LEU A 44 27.19 11.10 2.32
C LEU A 44 28.32 11.20 3.34
N LYS A 45 28.56 10.13 4.14
CA LYS A 45 29.65 10.06 5.14
C LYS A 45 29.58 11.18 6.18
N GLY A 46 28.36 11.64 6.53
CA GLY A 46 28.12 12.44 7.71
C GLY A 46 28.03 11.58 8.98
N THR A 47 27.94 12.21 10.14
CA THR A 47 27.62 11.52 11.40
C THR A 47 26.38 12.12 12.04
N LEU A 48 25.65 11.33 12.79
CA LEU A 48 24.40 11.73 13.46
C LEU A 48 24.52 11.44 14.96
N GLN A 49 23.90 12.28 15.75
CA GLN A 49 23.61 11.94 17.13
C GLN A 49 22.31 11.12 17.14
N ILE A 50 22.40 9.85 17.49
CA ILE A 50 21.26 8.94 17.52
C ILE A 50 21.01 8.53 18.96
N ASN A 51 19.77 8.72 19.45
CA ASN A 51 19.36 8.37 20.81
C ASN A 51 20.33 8.93 21.90
N ARG A 52 20.79 10.15 21.70
CA ARG A 52 21.75 10.87 22.52
C ARG A 52 23.21 10.35 22.47
N GLU A 53 23.47 9.35 21.62
CA GLU A 53 24.81 8.82 21.38
C GLU A 53 25.41 9.39 20.08
N GLY A 54 26.74 9.49 20.06
CA GLY A 54 27.48 10.03 18.93
C GLY A 54 27.48 11.56 18.83
N LYS A 55 28.15 12.06 17.80
CA LYS A 55 28.24 13.50 17.51
C LYS A 55 27.80 13.74 16.07
N TRP A 56 27.07 14.82 15.87
CA TRP A 56 26.70 15.24 14.54
C TRP A 56 27.90 15.85 13.79
N SER A 57 28.05 15.51 12.50
CA SER A 57 28.94 16.20 11.59
C SER A 57 28.29 16.33 10.21
N PRO A 58 28.63 17.39 9.45
CA PRO A 58 28.08 17.56 8.10
C PRO A 58 28.52 16.43 7.16
N PRO A 59 27.82 16.26 6.02
CA PRO A 59 28.21 15.35 4.94
C PRO A 59 29.64 15.65 4.43
N LYS A 60 30.46 14.60 4.31
CA LYS A 60 31.82 14.69 3.75
C LYS A 60 31.84 14.49 2.23
N ILE A 61 30.80 13.82 1.69
CA ILE A 61 30.65 13.56 0.27
C ILE A 61 29.44 14.35 -0.24
N LYS A 62 29.66 15.14 -1.31
CA LYS A 62 28.59 15.87 -1.99
C LYS A 62 28.03 15.03 -3.11
N LYS A 63 26.78 14.58 -2.98
CA LYS A 63 26.00 13.92 -4.03
C LYS A 63 24.57 14.41 -3.96
N ASP A 64 23.97 14.66 -5.11
CA ASP A 64 22.57 14.99 -5.21
C ASP A 64 21.71 13.82 -4.69
N LEU A 65 20.65 14.12 -3.96
CA LEU A 65 19.69 13.15 -3.43
C LEU A 65 18.34 13.32 -4.13
N TYR A 66 17.85 12.28 -4.75
CA TYR A 66 16.54 12.23 -5.40
C TYR A 66 15.63 11.29 -4.63
N ILE A 67 14.45 11.77 -4.28
CA ILE A 67 13.39 11.01 -3.59
C ILE A 67 12.21 10.90 -4.54
N ILE A 68 11.97 9.69 -5.06
CA ILE A 68 10.85 9.42 -5.97
C ILE A 68 9.74 8.75 -5.16
N THR A 69 8.64 9.47 -4.99
CA THR A 69 7.53 9.09 -4.12
C THR A 69 6.17 9.15 -4.85
N THR A 70 5.06 9.08 -4.14
CA THR A 70 3.73 9.33 -4.73
C THR A 70 3.51 10.83 -4.94
N ALA A 71 2.68 11.20 -5.93
CA ALA A 71 2.35 12.61 -6.16
C ALA A 71 1.84 13.28 -4.88
N ARG A 72 0.97 12.58 -4.14
CA ARG A 72 0.41 13.08 -2.88
C ARG A 72 1.47 13.36 -1.81
N LYS A 73 2.41 12.43 -1.56
CA LYS A 73 3.48 12.65 -0.57
C LYS A 73 4.44 13.78 -0.97
N ARG A 74 4.63 13.99 -2.28
CA ARG A 74 5.34 15.16 -2.79
C ARG A 74 4.57 16.44 -2.44
N ASP A 75 3.28 16.49 -2.76
CA ASP A 75 2.44 17.69 -2.65
C ASP A 75 2.07 18.01 -1.20
N SER A 76 2.03 17.01 -0.29
CA SER A 76 1.84 17.21 1.16
C SER A 76 3.10 17.61 1.91
N HIS A 77 4.25 17.68 1.22
CA HIS A 77 5.55 18.03 1.82
C HIS A 77 5.95 17.11 3.00
N ASP A 78 5.49 15.87 3.01
CA ASP A 78 5.79 14.91 4.10
C ASP A 78 7.30 14.65 4.23
N TRP A 79 8.02 14.65 3.11
CA TRP A 79 9.47 14.43 3.12
C TRP A 79 10.24 15.63 3.70
N ASP A 80 9.72 16.85 3.62
CA ASP A 80 10.38 18.03 4.18
C ASP A 80 10.49 17.89 5.69
N LYS A 81 9.43 17.39 6.36
CA LYS A 81 9.44 17.11 7.81
C LYS A 81 10.44 16.01 8.20
N GLU A 82 10.55 14.99 7.37
CA GLU A 82 11.50 13.90 7.61
C GLU A 82 12.96 14.31 7.38
N MET A 83 13.22 15.29 6.52
CA MET A 83 14.56 15.82 6.23
C MET A 83 15.11 16.77 7.32
N LEU A 84 14.24 17.42 8.09
CA LEU A 84 14.66 18.41 9.11
C LEU A 84 15.74 17.90 10.09
N PRO A 85 15.63 16.68 10.67
CA PRO A 85 16.64 16.17 11.60
C PRO A 85 18.02 15.99 10.97
N PHE A 86 18.08 15.86 9.65
CA PHE A 86 19.30 15.70 8.87
C PHE A 86 19.87 17.01 8.35
N ARG A 87 19.18 18.12 8.59
CA ARG A 87 19.50 19.45 8.02
C ARG A 87 19.55 19.41 6.49
N LEU A 88 18.73 18.57 5.87
CA LEU A 88 18.55 18.52 4.42
C LEU A 88 17.28 19.28 4.06
N SER A 89 17.30 19.92 2.89
CA SER A 89 16.17 20.68 2.37
C SER A 89 16.12 20.61 0.85
N THR A 90 14.93 20.72 0.28
CA THR A 90 14.73 20.95 -1.15
C THR A 90 15.23 22.32 -1.59
N ASP A 91 15.28 23.30 -0.67
CA ASP A 91 16.02 24.53 -0.88
C ASP A 91 17.51 24.29 -0.58
N ILE A 92 18.33 24.33 -1.62
CA ILE A 92 19.78 24.08 -1.50
C ILE A 92 20.48 25.09 -0.58
N SER A 93 19.92 26.29 -0.43
CA SER A 93 20.50 27.34 0.45
C SER A 93 20.41 26.94 1.91
N LEU A 94 19.38 26.20 2.28
CA LEU A 94 19.08 25.70 3.63
C LEU A 94 19.63 24.29 3.86
N SER A 95 20.04 23.59 2.79
CA SER A 95 20.53 22.21 2.88
C SER A 95 21.98 22.16 3.36
N GLU A 96 22.23 21.35 4.38
CA GLU A 96 23.57 21.16 4.94
C GLU A 96 24.54 20.58 3.88
N GLY A 97 25.77 21.10 3.88
CA GLY A 97 26.77 20.72 2.86
C GLY A 97 26.41 21.15 1.44
N LYS A 98 25.37 22.00 1.25
CA LYS A 98 24.84 22.39 -0.06
C LYS A 98 24.48 21.18 -0.93
N ILE A 99 23.90 20.16 -0.31
CA ILE A 99 23.40 18.99 -1.00
C ILE A 99 22.06 19.34 -1.66
N LYS A 100 21.99 19.13 -2.97
CA LYS A 100 20.73 19.28 -3.69
C LYS A 100 19.81 18.09 -3.38
N VAL A 101 18.61 18.38 -2.88
CA VAL A 101 17.56 17.36 -2.66
C VAL A 101 16.39 17.66 -3.59
N VAL A 102 15.92 16.64 -4.29
CA VAL A 102 14.77 16.71 -5.18
C VAL A 102 13.74 15.68 -4.72
N VAL A 103 12.52 16.13 -4.44
CA VAL A 103 11.37 15.24 -4.16
C VAL A 103 10.42 15.34 -5.33
N ASP A 104 10.17 14.20 -6.02
CA ASP A 104 9.25 14.18 -7.17
C ASP A 104 8.44 12.87 -7.21
N SER A 105 7.43 12.84 -8.06
CA SER A 105 6.53 11.69 -8.15
C SER A 105 7.02 10.64 -9.15
N TRP A 106 6.55 9.39 -8.96
CA TRP A 106 6.75 8.30 -9.92
C TRP A 106 6.31 8.67 -11.35
N ASN A 107 5.32 9.53 -11.50
CA ASN A 107 4.85 10.00 -12.82
C ASN A 107 5.94 10.77 -13.57
N CYS A 108 6.82 11.42 -12.84
CA CYS A 108 7.91 12.24 -13.36
C CYS A 108 9.25 11.50 -13.49
N ILE A 109 9.32 10.22 -13.14
CA ILE A 109 10.58 9.44 -13.09
C ILE A 109 11.41 9.51 -14.38
N GLN A 110 10.77 9.67 -15.54
CA GLN A 110 11.44 9.78 -16.83
C GLN A 110 12.42 10.95 -16.92
N LYS A 111 12.20 12.03 -16.18
CA LYS A 111 13.08 13.21 -16.13
C LYS A 111 14.49 12.85 -15.65
N TYR A 112 14.63 11.77 -14.87
CA TYR A 112 15.85 11.43 -14.14
C TYR A 112 16.66 10.29 -14.77
N VAL A 113 16.26 9.75 -15.93
CA VAL A 113 16.94 8.60 -16.58
C VAL A 113 18.38 8.90 -17.03
N ASN A 114 18.74 10.18 -17.13
CA ASN A 114 20.08 10.63 -17.52
C ASN A 114 20.91 11.11 -16.31
N VAL A 115 20.37 11.10 -15.10
CA VAL A 115 21.12 11.42 -13.89
C VAL A 115 22.17 10.33 -13.65
N TYR A 116 23.36 10.76 -13.25
CA TYR A 116 24.51 9.90 -13.02
C TYR A 116 25.22 10.25 -11.71
N GLY A 117 25.67 9.23 -10.96
CA GLY A 117 26.49 9.41 -9.77
C GLY A 117 25.74 9.97 -8.53
N ALA A 118 24.42 10.05 -8.60
CA ALA A 118 23.55 10.56 -7.53
C ALA A 118 23.06 9.44 -6.60
N LEU A 119 22.28 9.84 -5.58
CA LEU A 119 21.61 8.97 -4.62
C LEU A 119 20.10 8.98 -4.88
N PHE A 120 19.47 7.82 -4.84
CA PHE A 120 18.03 7.69 -5.03
C PHE A 120 17.36 6.93 -3.88
N ILE A 121 16.27 7.49 -3.37
CA ILE A 121 15.29 6.80 -2.53
C ILE A 121 14.02 6.64 -3.35
N PHE A 122 13.63 5.39 -3.63
CA PHE A 122 12.38 5.06 -4.28
C PHE A 122 11.35 4.68 -3.22
N ASP A 123 10.44 5.59 -2.90
CA ASP A 123 9.41 5.38 -1.90
C ASP A 123 8.17 4.74 -2.54
N GLU A 124 7.70 3.67 -1.92
CA GLU A 124 6.66 2.76 -2.41
C GLU A 124 7.01 2.02 -3.71
N GLN A 125 7.14 0.70 -3.62
CA GLN A 125 7.44 -0.14 -4.78
C GLN A 125 6.28 -0.10 -5.79
N LYS A 126 6.44 0.68 -6.87
CA LYS A 126 5.50 0.72 -8.01
C LYS A 126 6.09 0.12 -9.28
N THR A 127 7.19 -0.60 -9.16
CA THR A 127 7.93 -1.18 -10.29
C THR A 127 7.40 -2.56 -10.65
N THR A 128 6.21 -2.62 -11.24
CA THR A 128 5.73 -3.85 -11.87
C THR A 128 6.41 -4.06 -13.24
N SER A 129 6.77 -5.31 -13.53
CA SER A 129 7.47 -5.68 -14.76
C SER A 129 6.77 -5.16 -16.03
N GLY A 130 7.54 -4.48 -16.90
CA GLY A 130 7.11 -4.06 -18.23
C GLY A 130 6.48 -2.68 -18.36
N LYS A 131 6.15 -1.98 -17.28
CA LYS A 131 5.61 -0.62 -17.30
C LYS A 131 6.71 0.43 -17.58
N LYS A 132 6.30 1.62 -18.05
CA LYS A 132 7.23 2.76 -18.32
C LYS A 132 8.10 3.08 -17.10
N TRP A 133 7.55 3.04 -15.90
CA TRP A 133 8.27 3.31 -14.65
C TRP A 133 9.37 2.29 -14.37
N SER A 134 9.14 0.99 -14.61
CA SER A 134 10.15 -0.06 -14.44
C SER A 134 11.36 0.16 -15.35
N LYS A 135 11.11 0.54 -16.60
CA LYS A 135 12.20 0.82 -17.56
C LYS A 135 13.04 2.03 -17.12
N ALA A 136 12.38 3.10 -16.64
CA ALA A 136 13.07 4.28 -16.13
C ALA A 136 13.87 3.94 -14.86
N PHE A 137 13.24 3.25 -13.90
CA PHE A 137 13.90 2.79 -12.68
C PHE A 137 15.18 1.99 -12.97
N ILE A 138 15.12 0.99 -13.85
CA ILE A 138 16.30 0.19 -14.21
C ILE A 138 17.43 1.06 -14.80
N LYS A 139 17.09 2.04 -15.68
CA LYS A 139 18.08 2.95 -16.26
C LYS A 139 18.76 3.83 -15.20
N ILE A 140 17.97 4.36 -14.25
CA ILE A 140 18.47 5.17 -13.15
C ILE A 140 19.34 4.33 -12.20
N ALA A 141 18.84 3.17 -11.79
CA ALA A 141 19.49 2.28 -10.84
C ALA A 141 20.87 1.79 -11.31
N LYS A 142 21.05 1.57 -12.62
CA LYS A 142 22.32 1.16 -13.21
C LYS A 142 23.43 2.24 -13.18
N LYS A 143 23.04 3.51 -13.02
CA LYS A 143 23.96 4.66 -13.06
C LYS A 143 24.16 5.33 -11.70
N ASN A 144 23.34 4.97 -10.71
CA ASN A 144 23.26 5.66 -9.45
C ASN A 144 23.21 4.66 -8.28
N ARG A 145 23.48 5.14 -7.08
CA ARG A 145 23.24 4.36 -5.87
C ARG A 145 21.80 4.56 -5.42
N TRP A 146 21.17 3.51 -4.96
CA TRP A 146 19.74 3.57 -4.66
C TRP A 146 19.31 2.60 -3.58
N ILE A 147 18.20 2.92 -2.93
CA ILE A 147 17.42 2.03 -2.07
C ILE A 147 15.94 2.18 -2.41
N MET A 148 15.15 1.18 -2.06
CA MET A 148 13.71 1.21 -2.24
C MET A 148 12.99 0.95 -0.93
N LEU A 149 11.84 1.60 -0.71
CA LEU A 149 10.98 1.42 0.46
C LEU A 149 9.71 0.68 0.06
N SER A 150 9.30 -0.29 0.86
CA SER A 150 8.05 -1.02 0.63
C SER A 150 7.36 -1.36 1.95
N ALA A 151 6.05 -1.11 2.02
CA ALA A 151 5.23 -1.61 3.13
C ALA A 151 4.74 -3.04 2.88
N THR A 152 4.57 -3.40 1.61
CA THR A 152 4.12 -4.72 1.17
C THR A 152 5.15 -5.26 0.18
N PRO A 153 6.00 -6.20 0.60
CA PRO A 153 6.92 -6.84 -0.33
C PRO A 153 6.13 -7.56 -1.43
N ALA A 154 6.70 -7.59 -2.64
CA ALA A 154 6.07 -8.27 -3.76
C ALA A 154 5.94 -9.77 -3.50
N ASP A 155 4.74 -10.30 -3.66
CA ASP A 155 4.45 -11.73 -3.47
C ASP A 155 4.77 -12.56 -4.72
N ASN A 156 4.81 -11.91 -5.89
CA ASN A 156 5.05 -12.56 -7.18
C ASN A 156 6.45 -12.21 -7.71
N TYR A 157 7.18 -13.19 -8.18
CA TYR A 157 8.52 -12.96 -8.77
C TYR A 157 8.50 -12.05 -9.98
N ASN A 158 7.42 -12.02 -10.76
CA ASN A 158 7.29 -11.10 -11.89
C ASN A 158 7.34 -9.63 -11.45
N ASP A 159 6.86 -9.30 -10.26
CA ASP A 159 6.92 -7.95 -9.71
C ASP A 159 8.31 -7.58 -9.22
N LEU A 160 9.18 -8.56 -8.99
CA LEU A 160 10.56 -8.39 -8.58
C LEU A 160 11.56 -8.29 -9.76
N VAL A 161 11.12 -8.59 -10.99
CA VAL A 161 12.03 -8.65 -12.16
C VAL A 161 12.83 -7.36 -12.36
N SER A 162 12.19 -6.19 -12.18
CA SER A 162 12.89 -4.91 -12.31
C SER A 162 13.95 -4.70 -11.24
N LEU A 163 13.71 -5.18 -10.02
CA LEU A 163 14.68 -5.14 -8.91
C LEU A 163 15.83 -6.11 -9.14
N PHE A 164 15.53 -7.32 -9.63
CA PHE A 164 16.56 -8.30 -10.02
C PHE A 164 17.48 -7.76 -11.10
N ILE A 165 16.94 -7.12 -12.14
CA ILE A 165 17.72 -6.52 -13.22
C ILE A 165 18.53 -5.32 -12.69
N ALA A 166 17.96 -4.47 -11.84
CA ALA A 166 18.64 -3.32 -11.26
C ALA A 166 19.84 -3.74 -10.38
N ASN A 167 19.73 -4.88 -9.69
CA ASN A 167 20.81 -5.49 -8.90
C ASN A 167 21.77 -6.36 -9.72
N GLY A 168 21.55 -6.50 -11.02
CA GLY A 168 22.47 -7.25 -11.91
C GLY A 168 22.30 -8.77 -11.88
N TYR A 169 21.26 -9.33 -11.23
CA TYR A 169 21.02 -10.77 -11.22
C TYR A 169 20.59 -11.31 -12.59
N PHE A 170 19.95 -10.45 -13.39
CA PHE A 170 19.58 -10.73 -14.78
C PHE A 170 19.89 -9.52 -15.67
N LYS A 171 20.27 -9.77 -16.92
CA LYS A 171 20.53 -8.70 -17.91
C LYS A 171 19.23 -7.99 -18.30
N ASN A 172 18.15 -8.76 -18.47
CA ASN A 172 16.85 -8.28 -18.89
C ASN A 172 15.72 -9.27 -18.53
N LYS A 173 14.45 -8.87 -18.80
CA LYS A 173 13.27 -9.70 -18.55
C LYS A 173 13.28 -11.00 -19.39
N THR A 174 13.82 -10.99 -20.58
CA THR A 174 13.87 -12.17 -21.45
C THR A 174 14.72 -13.26 -20.79
N GLU A 175 15.90 -12.91 -20.28
CA GLU A 175 16.76 -13.86 -19.56
C GLU A 175 16.06 -14.42 -18.30
N PHE A 176 15.39 -13.57 -17.51
CA PHE A 176 14.60 -14.04 -16.38
C PHE A 176 13.52 -15.03 -16.81
N ASN A 177 12.76 -14.71 -17.86
CA ASN A 177 11.69 -15.57 -18.37
C ASN A 177 12.24 -16.91 -18.85
N MET A 178 13.33 -16.90 -19.62
CA MET A 178 13.94 -18.14 -20.14
C MET A 178 14.43 -19.07 -19.03
N ARG A 179 14.92 -18.50 -17.91
CA ARG A 179 15.51 -19.29 -16.83
C ARG A 179 14.48 -19.74 -15.78
N HIS A 180 13.42 -18.97 -15.59
CA HIS A 180 12.57 -19.11 -14.40
C HIS A 180 11.06 -19.15 -14.66
N VAL A 181 10.59 -18.96 -15.90
CA VAL A 181 9.15 -18.90 -16.17
C VAL A 181 8.73 -20.02 -17.13
N VAL A 182 7.74 -20.78 -16.71
CA VAL A 182 6.99 -21.68 -17.59
C VAL A 182 5.68 -20.98 -17.95
N PHE A 183 5.40 -20.90 -19.25
CA PHE A 183 4.17 -20.30 -19.76
C PHE A 183 3.12 -21.38 -20.07
N LYS A 184 1.85 -21.03 -19.88
CA LYS A 184 0.74 -21.89 -20.28
C LYS A 184 0.77 -22.11 -21.79
N PRO A 185 0.69 -23.37 -22.25
CA PRO A 185 0.62 -23.67 -23.69
C PRO A 185 -0.69 -23.18 -24.28
N TYR A 186 -0.70 -22.94 -25.58
CA TYR A 186 -1.89 -22.61 -26.39
C TYR A 186 -2.63 -21.32 -26.03
N MET A 187 -2.02 -20.42 -25.28
CA MET A 187 -2.61 -19.11 -24.96
C MET A 187 -2.22 -18.07 -26.00
N LYS A 188 -3.18 -17.23 -26.41
CA LYS A 188 -2.97 -16.11 -27.37
C LYS A 188 -1.89 -15.13 -26.91
N TYR A 189 -1.75 -14.95 -25.58
CA TYR A 189 -0.72 -14.11 -24.96
C TYR A 189 0.04 -14.93 -23.90
N PRO A 190 1.34 -14.63 -23.66
CA PRO A 190 2.13 -15.32 -22.64
C PRO A 190 1.52 -15.15 -21.24
N VAL A 191 0.96 -16.23 -20.71
CA VAL A 191 0.43 -16.30 -19.34
C VAL A 191 1.36 -17.21 -18.55
N VAL A 192 1.87 -16.71 -17.43
CA VAL A 192 2.72 -17.49 -16.53
C VAL A 192 1.90 -18.65 -15.96
N ASP A 193 2.40 -19.86 -16.11
CA ASP A 193 1.86 -21.04 -15.45
C ASP A 193 2.49 -21.18 -14.06
N HIS A 194 3.80 -21.38 -14.02
CA HIS A 194 4.55 -21.46 -12.76
C HIS A 194 6.00 -20.98 -12.93
N TYR A 195 6.71 -20.88 -11.81
CA TYR A 195 8.13 -20.53 -11.79
C TYR A 195 8.99 -21.75 -11.45
N ILE A 196 10.13 -21.88 -12.13
CA ILE A 196 11.15 -22.89 -11.86
C ILE A 196 12.41 -22.26 -11.23
N GLY A 197 13.21 -23.06 -10.55
CA GLY A 197 14.41 -22.58 -9.87
C GLY A 197 14.10 -21.55 -8.76
N THR A 198 12.97 -21.71 -8.09
CA THR A 198 12.48 -20.76 -7.06
C THR A 198 13.42 -20.60 -5.87
N GLY A 199 14.27 -21.59 -5.60
CA GLY A 199 15.35 -21.51 -4.59
C GLY A 199 16.30 -20.33 -4.86
N THR A 200 16.75 -20.19 -6.12
CA THR A 200 17.62 -19.08 -6.56
C THR A 200 16.89 -17.73 -6.47
N LEU A 201 15.62 -17.67 -6.88
CA LEU A 201 14.83 -16.44 -6.80
C LEU A 201 14.60 -16.02 -5.35
N ASN A 202 14.36 -16.97 -4.46
CA ASN A 202 14.22 -16.71 -3.02
C ASN A 202 15.56 -16.26 -2.41
N TYR A 203 16.67 -16.80 -2.84
CA TYR A 203 18.00 -16.35 -2.42
C TYR A 203 18.22 -14.89 -2.80
N TYR A 204 18.02 -14.52 -4.07
CA TYR A 204 18.13 -13.13 -4.53
C TYR A 204 17.19 -12.18 -3.77
N ARG A 205 15.95 -12.59 -3.54
CA ARG A 205 15.01 -11.81 -2.75
C ARG A 205 15.52 -11.56 -1.33
N ARG A 206 16.07 -12.56 -0.67
CA ARG A 206 16.64 -12.42 0.68
C ARG A 206 17.84 -11.49 0.72
N GLN A 207 18.67 -11.51 -0.32
CA GLN A 207 19.82 -10.60 -0.43
C GLN A 207 19.39 -9.12 -0.57
N MET A 208 18.29 -8.86 -1.24
CA MET A 208 17.80 -7.50 -1.44
C MET A 208 16.98 -6.97 -0.25
N TYR A 209 16.31 -7.83 0.51
CA TYR A 209 15.35 -7.39 1.52
C TYR A 209 16.02 -7.14 2.86
N VAL A 210 15.85 -5.92 3.36
CA VAL A 210 16.15 -5.54 4.74
C VAL A 210 14.81 -5.36 5.45
N ILE A 211 14.50 -6.29 6.35
CA ILE A 211 13.23 -6.30 7.07
C ILE A 211 13.39 -5.46 8.34
N MET A 212 12.47 -4.54 8.53
CA MET A 212 12.37 -3.71 9.72
C MET A 212 11.10 -4.12 10.47
N ASP A 213 11.28 -4.95 11.49
CA ASP A 213 10.16 -5.45 12.28
C ASP A 213 9.57 -4.35 13.17
N SER A 214 8.24 -4.34 13.27
CA SER A 214 7.57 -3.46 14.22
C SER A 214 7.82 -3.96 15.65
N GLN A 215 8.39 -3.10 16.50
CA GLN A 215 8.67 -3.46 17.89
C GLN A 215 7.44 -3.42 18.79
N ARG A 216 6.44 -2.63 18.42
CA ARG A 216 5.19 -2.58 19.16
C ARG A 216 4.27 -3.71 18.70
N LYS A 217 4.05 -4.69 19.55
CA LYS A 217 3.04 -5.73 19.36
C LYS A 217 1.67 -5.16 19.71
N ILE A 218 1.10 -4.37 18.80
CA ILE A 218 -0.32 -4.01 18.89
C ILE A 218 -1.10 -5.29 18.61
N HIS A 219 -1.98 -5.67 19.53
CA HIS A 219 -2.86 -6.80 19.33
C HIS A 219 -3.90 -6.45 18.26
N ARG A 220 -4.08 -7.32 17.27
CA ARG A 220 -5.08 -7.13 16.20
C ARG A 220 -6.15 -8.17 16.35
N GLU A 221 -7.34 -7.73 16.66
CA GLU A 221 -8.54 -8.57 16.65
C GLU A 221 -9.26 -8.40 15.33
N SER A 222 -9.41 -9.52 14.60
CA SER A 222 -10.06 -9.52 13.29
C SER A 222 -11.25 -10.45 13.33
N GLN A 223 -12.42 -9.93 12.97
CA GLN A 223 -13.67 -10.66 12.96
C GLN A 223 -14.33 -10.58 11.59
N ILE A 224 -14.80 -11.71 11.07
CA ILE A 224 -15.64 -11.77 9.89
C ILE A 224 -17.09 -11.91 10.35
N ILE A 225 -17.91 -10.92 10.01
CA ILE A 225 -19.34 -10.91 10.30
C ILE A 225 -20.09 -11.33 9.05
N ARG A 226 -20.93 -12.36 9.20
CA ARG A 226 -21.70 -12.94 8.09
C ARG A 226 -23.06 -12.26 7.98
N CYS A 227 -23.24 -11.55 6.88
CA CYS A 227 -24.48 -10.87 6.53
C CYS A 227 -25.31 -11.72 5.58
N ASN A 228 -26.62 -11.63 5.72
CA ASN A 228 -27.55 -12.20 4.77
C ASN A 228 -27.56 -11.41 3.46
N TYR A 229 -28.24 -11.95 2.46
CA TYR A 229 -28.47 -11.30 1.16
C TYR A 229 -29.63 -11.97 0.44
N SER A 230 -30.27 -11.26 -0.49
CA SER A 230 -31.36 -11.81 -1.30
C SER A 230 -30.83 -12.88 -2.27
N LYS A 231 -31.05 -14.17 -1.93
CA LYS A 231 -30.66 -15.30 -2.79
C LYS A 231 -31.42 -15.32 -4.11
N GLU A 232 -32.64 -14.79 -4.14
CA GLU A 232 -33.48 -14.71 -5.34
C GLU A 232 -32.89 -13.70 -6.33
N ASN A 233 -32.63 -12.47 -5.87
CA ASN A 233 -32.02 -11.43 -6.69
C ASN A 233 -30.63 -11.84 -7.18
N TYR A 234 -29.86 -12.49 -6.31
CA TYR A 234 -28.56 -13.03 -6.68
C TYR A 234 -28.66 -14.07 -7.83
N LYS A 235 -29.63 -14.98 -7.75
CA LYS A 235 -29.88 -15.99 -8.81
C LYS A 235 -30.31 -15.35 -10.13
N ILE A 236 -31.11 -14.27 -10.10
CA ILE A 236 -31.51 -13.54 -11.33
C ILE A 236 -30.26 -13.03 -12.03
N ILE A 237 -29.39 -12.32 -11.34
CA ILE A 237 -28.16 -11.79 -11.90
C ILE A 237 -27.22 -12.92 -12.36
N TRP A 238 -26.98 -13.91 -11.52
CA TRP A 238 -26.02 -14.98 -11.80
C TRP A 238 -26.45 -15.91 -12.92
N LYS A 239 -27.70 -16.45 -12.83
CA LYS A 239 -28.18 -17.47 -13.77
C LYS A 239 -28.82 -16.89 -15.04
N LYS A 240 -29.66 -15.86 -14.88
CA LYS A 240 -30.38 -15.28 -16.01
C LYS A 240 -29.56 -14.22 -16.74
N ARG A 241 -28.42 -13.80 -16.18
CA ARG A 241 -27.59 -12.71 -16.72
C ARG A 241 -28.40 -11.43 -16.98
N TRP A 242 -29.33 -11.12 -16.07
CA TRP A 242 -30.25 -10.00 -16.17
C TRP A 242 -30.02 -9.00 -15.05
N ASN A 243 -29.77 -7.75 -15.41
CA ASN A 243 -29.68 -6.61 -14.52
C ASN A 243 -31.08 -6.06 -14.26
N TYR A 244 -31.67 -6.42 -13.13
CA TYR A 244 -32.99 -5.95 -12.77
C TYR A 244 -33.02 -4.50 -12.22
N PHE A 245 -31.88 -3.90 -11.92
CA PHE A 245 -31.79 -2.49 -11.52
C PHE A 245 -32.04 -1.55 -12.70
N ASP A 246 -31.46 -1.86 -13.87
CA ASP A 246 -31.52 -1.02 -15.07
C ASP A 246 -32.33 -1.70 -16.20
N ASN A 247 -32.89 -2.89 -15.95
CA ASN A 247 -33.70 -3.69 -16.87
C ASN A 247 -33.01 -4.02 -18.20
N GLU A 248 -31.77 -4.55 -18.13
CA GLU A 248 -30.96 -4.87 -19.32
C GLU A 248 -30.15 -6.18 -19.14
N PRO A 249 -29.73 -6.84 -20.25
CA PRO A 249 -28.87 -8.02 -20.18
C PRO A 249 -27.45 -7.68 -19.66
N ILE A 250 -26.79 -8.68 -19.07
CA ILE A 250 -25.42 -8.57 -18.55
C ILE A 250 -24.48 -9.33 -19.50
N GLU A 251 -23.62 -8.62 -20.20
CA GLU A 251 -22.68 -9.18 -21.18
C GLU A 251 -21.25 -9.30 -20.61
N GLU A 252 -20.85 -8.37 -19.73
CA GLU A 252 -19.48 -8.27 -19.25
C GLU A 252 -19.29 -8.87 -17.86
N SER A 253 -18.16 -9.58 -17.65
CA SER A 253 -17.80 -10.17 -16.36
C SER A 253 -17.67 -9.12 -15.24
N GLY A 254 -17.12 -7.94 -15.56
CA GLY A 254 -16.99 -6.84 -14.59
C GLY A 254 -18.36 -6.34 -14.13
N LYS A 255 -19.30 -6.13 -15.07
CA LYS A 255 -20.67 -5.71 -14.73
C LYS A 255 -21.40 -6.78 -13.93
N LEU A 256 -21.21 -8.06 -14.29
CA LEU A 256 -21.77 -9.17 -13.53
C LEU A 256 -21.31 -9.13 -12.06
N CYS A 257 -20.00 -9.08 -11.85
CA CYS A 257 -19.44 -9.06 -10.48
C CYS A 257 -19.88 -7.82 -9.69
N TYR A 258 -19.93 -6.66 -10.34
CA TYR A 258 -20.45 -5.43 -9.75
C TYR A 258 -21.89 -5.57 -9.26
N LEU A 259 -22.79 -6.09 -10.11
CA LEU A 259 -24.20 -6.25 -9.77
C LEU A 259 -24.44 -7.32 -8.70
N LEU A 260 -23.70 -8.43 -8.73
CA LEU A 260 -23.74 -9.42 -7.66
C LEU A 260 -23.34 -8.80 -6.32
N ARG A 261 -22.35 -7.92 -6.32
CA ARG A 261 -21.93 -7.21 -5.11
C ARG A 261 -22.95 -6.18 -4.66
N ARG A 262 -23.67 -5.51 -5.58
CA ARG A 262 -24.78 -4.63 -5.22
C ARG A 262 -25.82 -5.40 -4.41
N VAL A 263 -26.29 -6.56 -4.90
CA VAL A 263 -27.26 -7.40 -4.17
C VAL A 263 -26.79 -7.75 -2.75
N VAL A 264 -25.50 -8.06 -2.63
CA VAL A 264 -24.92 -8.51 -1.35
C VAL A 264 -24.64 -7.34 -0.39
N ASN A 265 -24.14 -6.21 -0.92
CA ASN A 265 -23.66 -5.11 -0.10
C ASN A 265 -24.76 -4.09 0.25
N GLU A 266 -25.84 -4.03 -0.54
CA GLU A 266 -26.97 -3.14 -0.29
C GLU A 266 -28.08 -3.81 0.56
N ASP A 267 -27.85 -5.03 1.06
CA ASP A 267 -28.81 -5.74 1.91
C ASP A 267 -28.88 -5.08 3.31
N GLU A 268 -30.11 -4.94 3.82
CA GLU A 268 -30.40 -4.30 5.12
C GLU A 268 -29.69 -4.98 6.29
N ASP A 269 -29.52 -6.30 6.23
CA ASP A 269 -28.84 -7.06 7.27
C ASP A 269 -27.38 -6.61 7.47
N ARG A 270 -26.71 -6.19 6.38
CA ARG A 270 -25.35 -5.65 6.44
C ARG A 270 -25.29 -4.31 7.18
N ILE A 271 -26.29 -3.46 6.99
CA ILE A 271 -26.44 -2.19 7.72
C ILE A 271 -26.72 -2.45 9.19
N ASN A 272 -27.57 -3.43 9.51
CA ASN A 272 -27.87 -3.79 10.90
C ASN A 272 -26.63 -4.23 11.65
N HIS A 273 -25.83 -5.11 11.05
CA HIS A 273 -24.54 -5.52 11.63
C HIS A 273 -23.55 -4.36 11.77
N LEU A 274 -23.50 -3.45 10.82
CA LEU A 274 -22.68 -2.24 10.92
C LEU A 274 -23.09 -1.39 12.13
N ILE A 275 -24.40 -1.18 12.32
CA ILE A 275 -24.93 -0.41 13.44
C ILE A 275 -24.61 -1.11 14.78
N ASP A 276 -24.69 -2.44 14.84
CA ASP A 276 -24.37 -3.20 16.05
C ASP A 276 -22.89 -3.05 16.43
N ILE A 277 -21.97 -3.10 15.48
CA ILE A 277 -20.55 -2.82 15.72
C ILE A 277 -20.38 -1.41 16.32
N LEU A 278 -21.08 -0.42 15.77
CA LEU A 278 -20.96 0.97 16.20
C LEU A 278 -21.57 1.25 17.59
N LYS A 279 -22.39 0.35 18.15
CA LYS A 279 -22.84 0.40 19.56
C LYS A 279 -21.67 0.12 20.51
N GLU A 280 -20.79 -0.82 20.14
CA GLU A 280 -19.62 -1.19 20.94
C GLU A 280 -18.41 -0.28 20.63
N HIS A 281 -18.27 0.13 19.38
CA HIS A 281 -17.18 0.94 18.87
C HIS A 281 -17.70 2.24 18.23
N PRO A 282 -18.01 3.27 19.02
CA PRO A 282 -18.68 4.47 18.54
C PRO A 282 -17.82 5.38 17.63
N THR A 283 -16.57 5.07 17.44
CA THR A 283 -15.70 5.72 16.47
C THR A 283 -15.09 4.70 15.55
N ALA A 284 -15.25 4.83 14.23
CA ALA A 284 -14.71 3.88 13.28
C ALA A 284 -14.38 4.50 11.92
N ILE A 285 -13.45 3.87 11.23
CA ILE A 285 -13.21 4.09 9.80
C ILE A 285 -13.92 2.98 9.03
N ILE A 286 -14.72 3.36 8.05
CA ILE A 286 -15.50 2.43 7.22
C ILE A 286 -14.99 2.47 5.79
N PHE A 287 -14.43 1.36 5.31
CA PHE A 287 -13.99 1.23 3.92
C PHE A 287 -15.09 0.63 3.04
N TYR A 288 -15.33 1.27 1.90
CA TYR A 288 -16.28 0.85 0.89
C TYR A 288 -15.68 0.91 -0.53
N ASN A 289 -16.31 0.25 -1.52
CA ASN A 289 -15.82 0.22 -2.90
C ASN A 289 -16.62 1.12 -3.86
N TYR A 290 -17.95 1.08 -3.84
CA TYR A 290 -18.81 1.62 -4.89
C TYR A 290 -19.70 2.77 -4.42
N SER A 291 -20.08 3.65 -5.35
CA SER A 291 -20.95 4.80 -5.05
C SER A 291 -22.30 4.43 -4.43
N PRO A 292 -23.02 3.36 -4.88
CA PRO A 292 -24.26 2.95 -4.21
C PRO A 292 -24.06 2.57 -2.74
N GLU A 293 -22.93 1.96 -2.38
CA GLU A 293 -22.59 1.68 -0.97
C GLU A 293 -22.45 2.99 -0.17
N LEU A 294 -21.80 4.01 -0.76
CA LEU A 294 -21.65 5.33 -0.12
C LEU A 294 -23.01 6.01 0.08
N GLU A 295 -23.89 5.97 -0.92
CA GLU A 295 -25.22 6.57 -0.84
C GLU A 295 -26.03 5.93 0.29
N LEU A 296 -26.02 4.60 0.36
CA LEU A 296 -26.68 3.86 1.43
C LEU A 296 -26.12 4.20 2.82
N LEU A 297 -24.79 4.31 2.94
CA LEU A 297 -24.14 4.70 4.21
C LEU A 297 -24.48 6.13 4.61
N ARG A 298 -24.48 7.08 3.66
CA ARG A 298 -24.90 8.48 3.90
C ARG A 298 -26.33 8.57 4.39
N GLU A 299 -27.24 7.86 3.71
CA GLU A 299 -28.65 7.82 4.09
C GLU A 299 -28.84 7.22 5.49
N THR A 300 -28.18 6.10 5.77
CA THR A 300 -28.21 5.43 7.06
C THR A 300 -27.75 6.35 8.18
N PHE A 301 -26.56 6.94 8.07
CA PHE A 301 -25.99 7.78 9.12
C PHE A 301 -26.74 9.10 9.29
N SER A 302 -27.28 9.65 8.22
CA SER A 302 -28.15 10.83 8.30
C SER A 302 -29.46 10.53 9.07
N LYS A 303 -30.11 9.39 8.78
CA LYS A 303 -31.35 8.96 9.47
C LYS A 303 -31.17 8.76 10.98
N ILE A 304 -30.03 8.20 11.39
CA ILE A 304 -29.75 7.94 12.81
C ILE A 304 -28.97 9.08 13.49
N HIS A 305 -28.82 10.22 12.81
CA HIS A 305 -28.08 11.40 13.30
C HIS A 305 -26.66 11.06 13.80
N TYR A 306 -25.95 10.19 13.07
CA TYR A 306 -24.58 9.83 13.37
C TYR A 306 -23.62 10.76 12.61
N LYS A 307 -22.65 11.34 13.32
CA LYS A 307 -21.66 12.24 12.71
C LYS A 307 -20.78 11.46 11.75
N PHE A 308 -20.65 11.92 10.52
CA PHE A 308 -19.72 11.35 9.55
C PHE A 308 -19.05 12.42 8.70
N THR A 309 -17.86 12.10 8.20
CA THR A 309 -17.18 12.79 7.11
C THR A 309 -16.64 11.75 6.13
N GLU A 310 -16.18 12.18 4.97
CA GLU A 310 -15.86 11.26 3.88
C GLU A 310 -14.57 11.62 3.15
N TRP A 311 -13.92 10.57 2.66
CA TRP A 311 -12.79 10.65 1.77
C TRP A 311 -12.99 9.73 0.56
N ASN A 312 -13.18 10.34 -0.59
CA ASN A 312 -13.40 9.64 -1.86
C ASN A 312 -12.76 10.41 -3.03
N GLY A 313 -13.11 10.09 -4.27
CA GLY A 313 -12.58 10.76 -5.46
C GLY A 313 -12.99 12.23 -5.60
N GLU A 314 -14.05 12.66 -4.93
CA GLU A 314 -14.64 13.99 -5.02
C GLU A 314 -14.41 14.83 -3.76
N LYS A 315 -14.51 14.21 -2.58
CA LYS A 315 -14.39 14.87 -1.28
C LYS A 315 -13.20 14.36 -0.50
N HIS A 316 -12.48 15.27 0.13
CA HIS A 316 -11.31 15.01 0.96
C HIS A 316 -11.45 15.70 2.31
N GLU A 317 -12.46 15.30 3.09
CA GLU A 317 -12.74 15.89 4.40
C GLU A 317 -11.77 15.35 5.46
N GLU A 318 -11.58 16.07 6.54
CA GLU A 318 -10.75 15.64 7.66
C GLU A 318 -11.45 14.56 8.49
N VAL A 319 -10.64 13.76 9.22
CA VAL A 319 -11.15 12.79 10.19
C VAL A 319 -12.00 13.50 11.25
N PRO A 320 -13.23 13.05 11.53
CA PRO A 320 -14.08 13.70 12.50
C PRO A 320 -13.46 13.72 13.90
N GLN A 321 -13.81 14.74 14.67
CA GLN A 321 -13.43 14.86 16.08
C GLN A 321 -14.63 14.52 16.99
N GLY A 322 -14.34 14.00 18.20
CA GLY A 322 -15.33 13.66 19.20
C GLY A 322 -15.34 12.17 19.53
N ASN A 323 -16.38 11.74 20.29
CA ASN A 323 -16.47 10.39 20.84
C ASN A 323 -17.45 9.47 20.07
N LYS A 324 -18.15 10.01 19.07
CA LYS A 324 -19.12 9.26 18.27
C LYS A 324 -19.11 9.76 16.84
N TRP A 325 -18.47 9.02 15.95
CA TRP A 325 -18.34 9.39 14.54
C TRP A 325 -17.88 8.21 13.68
N VAL A 326 -18.14 8.31 12.38
CA VAL A 326 -17.56 7.43 11.36
C VAL A 326 -16.87 8.22 10.27
N TYR A 327 -15.84 7.63 9.69
CA TYR A 327 -15.13 8.18 8.56
C TYR A 327 -15.28 7.25 7.35
N LEU A 328 -16.02 7.70 6.34
CA LEU A 328 -16.35 6.92 5.16
C LEU A 328 -15.23 7.02 4.13
N CYS A 329 -14.55 5.94 3.86
CA CYS A 329 -13.35 5.91 3.04
C CYS A 329 -13.52 5.01 1.82
N GLN A 330 -13.38 5.58 0.62
CA GLN A 330 -13.32 4.79 -0.60
C GLN A 330 -11.92 4.17 -0.76
N TYR A 331 -11.83 2.87 -1.00
CA TYR A 331 -10.55 2.16 -1.09
C TYR A 331 -9.57 2.79 -2.09
N ASN A 332 -10.02 3.14 -3.29
CA ASN A 332 -9.14 3.66 -4.34
C ASN A 332 -8.56 5.04 -4.00
N SER A 333 -9.29 5.86 -3.26
CA SER A 333 -8.89 7.21 -2.90
C SER A 333 -8.19 7.26 -1.53
N CYS A 334 -8.54 6.35 -0.63
CA CYS A 334 -8.11 6.36 0.77
C CYS A 334 -6.98 5.37 1.09
N SER A 335 -6.61 4.49 0.18
CA SER A 335 -5.56 3.50 0.46
C SER A 335 -4.16 4.09 0.65
N GLU A 336 -3.93 5.36 0.26
CA GLU A 336 -2.63 6.02 0.31
C GLU A 336 -2.65 7.30 1.15
N ALA A 337 -1.57 7.53 1.92
CA ALA A 337 -1.05 8.81 2.47
C ALA A 337 -1.88 9.58 3.51
N TRP A 338 -2.67 8.95 4.36
CA TRP A 338 -3.19 9.55 5.60
C TRP A 338 -3.11 8.55 6.76
N ASN A 339 -3.21 9.04 7.98
CA ASN A 339 -3.12 8.22 9.19
C ASN A 339 -4.22 8.64 10.15
N CYS A 340 -4.76 7.69 10.89
CA CYS A 340 -5.70 7.96 11.96
C CYS A 340 -5.24 7.22 13.23
N ILE A 341 -5.10 7.97 14.30
CA ILE A 341 -4.77 7.45 15.64
C ILE A 341 -5.84 7.83 16.67
N THR A 342 -6.98 8.35 16.20
CA THR A 342 -8.10 8.78 17.05
C THR A 342 -9.19 7.72 17.18
N THR A 343 -9.04 6.58 16.50
CA THR A 343 -9.85 5.37 16.67
C THR A 343 -8.99 4.13 16.58
N ASN A 344 -9.44 3.05 17.22
CA ASN A 344 -8.85 1.72 17.13
C ASN A 344 -9.70 0.75 16.29
N THR A 345 -10.75 1.24 15.63
CA THR A 345 -11.73 0.38 14.96
C THR A 345 -11.81 0.68 13.46
N MET A 346 -11.74 -0.38 12.68
CA MET A 346 -11.86 -0.33 11.24
C MET A 346 -12.89 -1.35 10.76
N ILE A 347 -13.80 -0.92 9.91
CA ILE A 347 -14.86 -1.74 9.36
C ILE A 347 -14.68 -1.78 7.84
N PHE A 348 -14.48 -2.96 7.30
CA PHE A 348 -14.50 -3.22 5.87
C PHE A 348 -15.95 -3.57 5.49
N TYR A 349 -16.72 -2.55 5.12
CA TYR A 349 -18.13 -2.69 4.76
C TYR A 349 -18.32 -3.62 3.57
N SER A 350 -17.42 -3.55 2.62
CA SER A 350 -17.32 -4.49 1.51
C SER A 350 -15.87 -4.88 1.23
N LEU A 351 -15.64 -6.12 0.79
CA LEU A 351 -14.28 -6.62 0.54
C LEU A 351 -13.70 -6.01 -0.74
N ASN A 352 -12.41 -5.66 -0.74
CA ASN A 352 -11.73 -5.19 -1.96
C ASN A 352 -11.12 -6.36 -2.75
N TYR A 353 -11.02 -6.22 -4.07
CA TYR A 353 -10.41 -7.23 -4.95
C TYR A 353 -8.89 -7.32 -4.81
N SER A 354 -8.25 -6.30 -4.28
CA SER A 354 -6.80 -6.21 -4.15
C SER A 354 -6.34 -6.49 -2.72
N TYR A 355 -5.53 -7.54 -2.55
CA TYR A 355 -4.86 -7.84 -1.29
C TYR A 355 -4.02 -6.64 -0.80
N LYS A 356 -3.21 -6.06 -1.70
CA LYS A 356 -2.36 -4.91 -1.37
C LYS A 356 -3.17 -3.73 -0.85
N THR A 357 -4.27 -3.39 -1.51
CA THR A 357 -5.15 -2.28 -1.11
C THR A 357 -5.77 -2.54 0.26
N THR A 358 -6.22 -3.76 0.53
CA THR A 358 -6.79 -4.15 1.83
C THR A 358 -5.74 -4.02 2.95
N VAL A 359 -4.51 -4.50 2.73
CA VAL A 359 -3.42 -4.38 3.73
C VAL A 359 -3.05 -2.90 3.96
N GLN A 360 -3.00 -2.09 2.91
CA GLN A 360 -2.73 -0.66 3.04
C GLN A 360 -3.83 0.07 3.81
N ALA A 361 -5.10 -0.27 3.55
CA ALA A 361 -6.24 0.26 4.30
C ALA A 361 -6.13 -0.12 5.79
N ALA A 362 -5.91 -1.40 6.11
CA ALA A 362 -5.76 -1.86 7.49
C ALA A 362 -4.63 -1.13 8.24
N GLY A 363 -3.56 -0.78 7.54
CA GLY A 363 -2.43 -0.03 8.11
C GLY A 363 -2.73 1.44 8.45
N ARG A 364 -3.94 1.97 8.23
CA ARG A 364 -4.25 3.38 8.53
C ARG A 364 -4.37 3.67 10.02
N ILE A 365 -4.86 2.73 10.81
CA ILE A 365 -4.94 2.82 12.27
C ILE A 365 -3.76 2.15 12.97
N ASP A 366 -3.07 1.25 12.28
CA ASP A 366 -1.94 0.50 12.82
C ASP A 366 -0.64 1.30 12.67
N ARG A 367 -0.38 2.12 13.66
CA ARG A 367 0.74 3.05 13.69
C ARG A 367 1.56 2.89 14.96
N SER A 368 2.87 3.06 14.85
CA SER A 368 3.80 2.99 15.98
C SER A 368 3.47 3.99 17.09
N ASN A 369 2.84 5.11 16.76
CA ASN A 369 2.39 6.14 17.67
C ASN A 369 0.91 6.06 18.04
N SER A 370 0.20 4.98 17.71
CA SER A 370 -1.18 4.76 18.14
C SER A 370 -1.26 4.70 19.67
N PRO A 371 -2.23 5.34 20.32
CA PRO A 371 -2.42 5.25 21.76
C PRO A 371 -3.06 3.92 22.19
N TYR A 372 -3.54 3.10 21.25
CA TYR A 372 -4.30 1.89 21.52
C TYR A 372 -3.39 0.65 21.54
N ASP A 373 -3.67 -0.28 22.45
CA ASP A 373 -2.99 -1.58 22.53
C ASP A 373 -3.70 -2.67 21.72
N ILE A 374 -4.99 -2.46 21.45
CA ILE A 374 -5.82 -3.38 20.65
C ILE A 374 -6.45 -2.61 19.49
N LEU A 375 -6.36 -3.18 18.30
CA LEU A 375 -7.02 -2.68 17.09
C LEU A 375 -8.04 -3.70 16.60
N TYR A 376 -9.25 -3.24 16.33
CA TYR A 376 -10.38 -4.06 15.90
C TYR A 376 -10.61 -3.91 14.40
N TYR A 377 -10.69 -5.06 13.72
CA TYR A 377 -10.93 -5.12 12.27
C TYR A 377 -12.15 -5.98 11.98
N TYR A 378 -13.23 -5.37 11.54
CA TYR A 378 -14.46 -6.04 11.19
C TYR A 378 -14.60 -6.15 9.67
N TYR A 379 -14.78 -7.37 9.17
CA TYR A 379 -14.97 -7.65 7.75
C TYR A 379 -16.43 -8.08 7.54
N LEU A 380 -17.27 -7.21 6.99
CA LEU A 380 -18.64 -7.59 6.62
C LEU A 380 -18.60 -8.39 5.33
N SER A 381 -19.11 -9.59 5.38
CA SER A 381 -19.08 -10.55 4.28
C SER A 381 -20.32 -11.44 4.34
N SER A 382 -20.60 -12.18 3.28
CA SER A 382 -21.73 -13.11 3.22
C SER A 382 -21.28 -14.50 2.84
N TYR A 383 -22.21 -15.45 2.83
CA TYR A 383 -21.99 -16.77 2.23
C TYR A 383 -22.27 -16.78 0.72
N SER A 384 -22.37 -15.63 0.06
CA SER A 384 -22.50 -15.57 -1.38
C SER A 384 -21.24 -16.09 -2.08
N PRO A 385 -21.38 -16.75 -3.25
CA PRO A 385 -20.21 -17.24 -3.99
C PRO A 385 -19.18 -16.14 -4.28
N ILE A 386 -19.61 -14.90 -4.57
CA ILE A 386 -18.69 -13.81 -4.87
C ILE A 386 -17.88 -13.38 -3.63
N ASP A 387 -18.52 -13.21 -2.48
CA ASP A 387 -17.81 -12.84 -1.25
C ASP A 387 -16.82 -13.93 -0.82
N LEU A 388 -17.23 -15.20 -0.92
CA LEU A 388 -16.36 -16.33 -0.61
C LEU A 388 -15.15 -16.41 -1.54
N ALA A 389 -15.34 -16.17 -2.84
CA ALA A 389 -14.26 -16.17 -3.82
C ALA A 389 -13.29 -15.01 -3.61
N ILE A 390 -13.79 -13.80 -3.30
CA ILE A 390 -12.95 -12.65 -2.93
C ILE A 390 -12.18 -12.95 -1.65
N GLN A 391 -12.84 -13.47 -0.62
CA GLN A 391 -12.23 -13.81 0.66
C GLN A 391 -11.13 -14.85 0.52
N LYS A 392 -11.36 -15.90 -0.29
CA LYS A 392 -10.35 -16.89 -0.64
C LYS A 392 -9.14 -16.27 -1.31
N ALA A 393 -9.35 -15.39 -2.31
CA ALA A 393 -8.26 -14.70 -2.98
C ALA A 393 -7.42 -13.84 -2.01
N LEU A 394 -8.08 -13.10 -1.12
CA LEU A 394 -7.39 -12.29 -0.11
C LEU A 394 -6.62 -13.15 0.91
N HIS A 395 -7.17 -14.28 1.34
CA HIS A 395 -6.48 -15.23 2.23
C HIS A 395 -5.23 -15.83 1.56
N GLU A 396 -5.31 -16.15 0.27
CA GLU A 396 -4.19 -16.60 -0.55
C GLU A 396 -3.24 -15.45 -0.95
N LYS A 397 -3.42 -14.25 -0.44
CA LYS A 397 -2.65 -13.03 -0.71
C LYS A 397 -2.58 -12.66 -2.19
N ARG A 398 -3.62 -12.95 -2.94
CA ARG A 398 -3.73 -12.62 -4.37
C ARG A 398 -4.93 -11.71 -4.64
N ASN A 399 -4.95 -11.11 -5.83
CA ASN A 399 -6.08 -10.33 -6.26
C ASN A 399 -7.19 -11.23 -6.81
N PHE A 400 -8.45 -10.86 -6.53
CA PHE A 400 -9.61 -11.51 -7.13
C PHE A 400 -9.67 -11.25 -8.64
N ASN A 401 -10.09 -12.27 -9.40
CA ASN A 401 -10.20 -12.19 -10.87
C ASN A 401 -11.65 -12.39 -11.31
N GLU A 402 -12.28 -11.30 -11.77
CA GLU A 402 -13.69 -11.28 -12.19
C GLU A 402 -13.96 -12.21 -13.37
N ARG A 403 -13.03 -12.30 -14.32
CA ARG A 403 -13.21 -13.18 -15.51
C ARG A 403 -13.21 -14.65 -15.11
N SER A 404 -12.26 -15.07 -14.29
CA SER A 404 -12.23 -16.45 -13.79
C SER A 404 -13.51 -16.80 -13.03
N PHE A 405 -13.96 -15.92 -12.15
CA PHE A 405 -15.16 -16.12 -11.37
C PHE A 405 -16.42 -16.19 -12.24
N ALA A 406 -16.54 -15.37 -13.28
CA ALA A 406 -17.71 -15.34 -14.16
C ALA A 406 -17.82 -16.56 -15.08
N THR A 407 -16.76 -17.35 -15.23
CA THR A 407 -16.69 -18.57 -16.06
C THR A 407 -16.81 -19.87 -15.26
N GLU A 408 -16.71 -19.81 -13.93
CA GLU A 408 -17.03 -20.92 -13.02
C GLU A 408 -18.55 -21.06 -12.82
#